data_ea38ac445dfe0f2b335697c0f3d90e93
#
_entry.id   ea38ac445dfe0f2b335697c0f3d90e93
#
_cell.length_a   1.000
_cell.length_b   1.000
_cell.length_c   1.000
_cell.angle_alpha   90.00
_cell.angle_beta   90.00
_cell.angle_gamma   90.00
#
_symmetry.space_group_name_H-M   'P 1'
#
loop_
_entity.id
_entity.type
_entity.pdbx_description
1 polymer ?
#
loop_
_entity_poly.entity_id
_entity_poly.type
_entity_poly.pdbx_seq_one_letter_code
_entity_poly.pdbx_strand_id
1 'polypeptide(L)'
;MNSSLILANFTSPAVLCFLIGVIAALVKSDLRVPPQVHETLSMYLLFAIGLKGGVALSYSNLAEIFYPALATLSLGVITPLLAFGLARRIGRLDSLNAAALAAHYGSVSAVTFMAALNFAHQAAIAHEGFMTALLAVLEIPGIVVALMIAGFLGGTKTIRLRQVVHEAITGKSVILLTGGLMVGLLADRGGLAAISNVFVSPFQGVLAFFLLEMGVVAASR
;
A
#
# COMPACT_ATOMS: atom_id res chain seq x y z
N MET A 1 7.71 25.79 5.74
CA MET A 1 7.74 24.37 6.26
C MET A 1 8.73 24.36 7.41
N ASN A 2 8.30 24.05 8.63
CA ASN A 2 9.16 24.19 9.83
C ASN A 2 10.33 23.19 9.79
N SER A 3 11.56 23.66 9.90
CA SER A 3 12.77 22.83 9.94
C SER A 3 12.70 21.72 11.00
N SER A 4 11.97 21.98 12.10
CA SER A 4 11.72 21.01 13.17
C SER A 4 10.87 19.80 12.72
N LEU A 5 9.89 20.00 11.84
CA LEU A 5 9.06 18.90 11.30
C LEU A 5 9.86 18.02 10.32
N ILE A 6 10.71 18.64 9.51
CA ILE A 6 11.60 17.91 8.61
C ILE A 6 12.55 17.04 9.42
N LEU A 7 13.19 17.62 10.43
CA LEU A 7 14.11 16.90 11.31
C LEU A 7 13.39 15.75 12.05
N ALA A 8 12.22 16.01 12.61
CA ALA A 8 11.42 14.99 13.30
C ALA A 8 11.05 13.81 12.39
N ASN A 9 10.80 14.06 11.10
CA ASN A 9 10.51 12.98 10.13
C ASN A 9 11.78 12.16 9.85
N PHE A 10 12.92 12.80 9.61
CA PHE A 10 14.20 12.12 9.39
C PHE A 10 14.68 11.32 10.62
N THR A 11 14.33 11.76 11.82
CA THR A 11 14.64 11.05 13.07
C THR A 11 13.56 10.05 13.50
N SER A 12 12.51 9.87 12.70
CA SER A 12 11.48 8.87 13.02
C SER A 12 12.07 7.45 13.00
N PRO A 13 11.66 6.54 13.91
CA PRO A 13 12.19 5.18 13.96
C PRO A 13 12.08 4.44 12.62
N ALA A 14 11.01 4.65 11.88
CA ALA A 14 10.76 4.04 10.59
C ALA A 14 11.81 4.46 9.54
N VAL A 15 12.10 5.76 9.44
CA VAL A 15 13.13 6.29 8.51
C VAL A 15 14.53 5.87 8.94
N LEU A 16 14.82 5.93 10.25
CA LEU A 16 16.13 5.48 10.77
C LEU A 16 16.37 3.99 10.50
N CYS A 17 15.37 3.14 10.68
CA CYS A 17 15.47 1.72 10.33
C CYS A 17 15.74 1.52 8.84
N PHE A 18 15.07 2.25 7.96
CA PHE A 18 15.35 2.20 6.52
C PHE A 18 16.80 2.59 6.23
N LEU A 19 17.29 3.70 6.81
CA LEU A 19 18.68 4.15 6.63
C LEU A 19 19.69 3.15 7.16
N ILE A 20 19.41 2.49 8.31
CA ILE A 20 20.24 1.40 8.83
C ILE A 20 20.32 0.26 7.81
N GLY A 21 19.20 -0.12 7.21
CA GLY A 21 19.16 -1.12 6.15
C GLY A 21 20.01 -0.75 4.93
N VAL A 22 19.91 0.50 4.48
CA VAL A 22 20.76 1.04 3.40
C VAL A 22 22.24 0.96 3.77
N ILE A 23 22.62 1.41 4.97
CA ILE A 23 24.00 1.35 5.44
C ILE A 23 24.49 -0.09 5.51
N ALA A 24 23.69 -1.01 6.05
CA ALA A 24 24.05 -2.42 6.14
C ALA A 24 24.38 -3.01 4.76
N ALA A 25 23.60 -2.69 3.72
CA ALA A 25 23.88 -3.12 2.37
C ALA A 25 25.16 -2.50 1.80
N LEU A 26 25.38 -1.19 2.01
CA LEU A 26 26.56 -0.47 1.53
C LEU A 26 27.87 -1.00 2.18
N VAL A 27 27.83 -1.33 3.46
CA VAL A 27 29.00 -1.94 4.15
C VAL A 27 29.13 -3.44 3.92
N LYS A 28 28.25 -4.01 3.06
CA LYS A 28 28.22 -5.45 2.73
C LYS A 28 28.05 -6.34 3.98
N SER A 29 27.17 -5.92 4.90
CA SER A 29 26.78 -6.71 6.05
C SER A 29 26.16 -8.04 5.63
N ASP A 30 26.26 -9.05 6.46
CA ASP A 30 25.56 -10.33 6.34
C ASP A 30 24.06 -10.25 6.71
N LEU A 31 23.58 -9.06 7.05
CA LEU A 31 22.16 -8.82 7.36
C LEU A 31 21.29 -9.19 6.16
N ARG A 32 20.60 -10.31 6.27
CA ARG A 32 19.64 -10.80 5.28
C ARG A 32 18.35 -11.22 5.97
N VAL A 33 17.25 -10.67 5.50
CA VAL A 33 15.93 -11.12 5.95
C VAL A 33 15.46 -12.25 5.02
N PRO A 34 15.14 -13.44 5.57
CA PRO A 34 14.61 -14.53 4.74
C PRO A 34 13.33 -14.11 4.01
N PRO A 35 13.11 -14.53 2.75
CA PRO A 35 11.92 -14.16 1.98
C PRO A 35 10.59 -14.49 2.69
N GLN A 36 10.55 -15.55 3.48
CA GLN A 36 9.37 -15.95 4.24
C GLN A 36 9.03 -14.94 5.33
N VAL A 37 10.05 -14.33 5.97
CA VAL A 37 9.85 -13.28 7.00
C VAL A 37 9.31 -12.03 6.32
N HIS A 38 9.89 -11.60 5.19
CA HIS A 38 9.38 -10.50 4.38
C HIS A 38 7.90 -10.69 4.04
N GLU A 39 7.55 -11.86 3.54
CA GLU A 39 6.18 -12.18 3.17
C GLU A 39 5.25 -12.14 4.38
N THR A 40 5.66 -12.69 5.52
CA THR A 40 4.88 -12.67 6.77
C THR A 40 4.66 -11.25 7.28
N LEU A 41 5.72 -10.41 7.29
CA LEU A 41 5.60 -9.00 7.68
C LEU A 41 4.67 -8.24 6.75
N SER A 42 4.77 -8.46 5.44
CA SER A 42 3.89 -7.85 4.44
C SER A 42 2.43 -8.25 4.66
N MET A 43 2.15 -9.55 4.88
CA MET A 43 0.80 -10.04 5.16
C MET A 43 0.24 -9.42 6.45
N TYR A 44 1.05 -9.38 7.51
CA TYR A 44 0.66 -8.76 8.78
C TYR A 44 0.30 -7.28 8.59
N LEU A 45 1.17 -6.51 7.92
CA LEU A 45 0.95 -5.09 7.70
C LEU A 45 -0.32 -4.82 6.89
N LEU A 46 -0.54 -5.57 5.79
CA LEU A 46 -1.73 -5.43 4.96
C LEU A 46 -3.01 -5.72 5.74
N PHE A 47 -3.05 -6.81 6.50
CA PHE A 47 -4.20 -7.15 7.32
C PHE A 47 -4.46 -6.12 8.42
N ALA A 48 -3.40 -5.69 9.13
CA ALA A 48 -3.52 -4.68 10.19
C ALA A 48 -3.97 -3.31 9.67
N ILE A 49 -3.54 -2.92 8.45
CA ILE A 49 -4.01 -1.70 7.78
C ILE A 49 -5.50 -1.82 7.45
N GLY A 50 -5.91 -2.95 6.87
CA GLY A 50 -7.32 -3.23 6.61
C GLY A 50 -8.16 -3.17 7.89
N LEU A 51 -7.70 -3.83 8.96
CA LEU A 51 -8.37 -3.83 10.27
C LEU A 51 -8.57 -2.42 10.82
N LYS A 52 -7.51 -1.60 10.82
CA LYS A 52 -7.60 -0.19 11.25
C LYS A 52 -8.57 0.62 10.38
N GLY A 53 -8.53 0.40 9.06
CA GLY A 53 -9.44 1.03 8.12
C GLY A 53 -10.91 0.66 8.38
N GLY A 54 -11.18 -0.61 8.65
CA GLY A 54 -12.51 -1.10 8.98
C GLY A 54 -13.07 -0.52 10.29
N VAL A 55 -12.23 -0.47 11.32
CA VAL A 55 -12.59 0.18 12.58
C VAL A 55 -12.89 1.66 12.38
N ALA A 56 -12.05 2.39 11.66
CA ALA A 56 -12.28 3.80 11.37
C ALA A 56 -13.58 4.02 10.56
N LEU A 57 -13.83 3.13 9.59
CA LEU A 57 -15.04 3.16 8.76
C LEU A 57 -16.32 2.96 9.60
N SER A 58 -16.27 2.11 10.65
CA SER A 58 -17.42 1.86 11.53
C SER A 58 -17.88 3.10 12.32
N TYR A 59 -16.99 4.09 12.47
CA TYR A 59 -17.29 5.37 13.12
C TYR A 59 -17.57 6.51 12.15
N SER A 60 -17.48 6.26 10.84
CA SER A 60 -17.60 7.30 9.82
C SER A 60 -18.99 7.32 9.19
N ASN A 61 -19.40 8.49 8.72
CA ASN A 61 -20.66 8.63 8.00
C ASN A 61 -20.46 8.24 6.52
N LEU A 62 -21.26 7.33 6.01
CA LEU A 62 -21.19 6.87 4.61
C LEU A 62 -21.33 8.00 3.59
N ALA A 63 -22.12 9.04 3.91
CA ALA A 63 -22.28 10.19 3.02
C ALA A 63 -20.98 11.00 2.84
N GLU A 64 -20.15 11.05 3.88
CA GLU A 64 -18.85 11.75 3.84
C GLU A 64 -17.80 10.96 3.05
N ILE A 65 -17.93 9.63 3.00
CA ILE A 65 -16.99 8.74 2.32
C ILE A 65 -17.27 8.69 0.81
N PHE A 66 -18.49 8.94 0.38
CA PHE A 66 -18.92 8.72 -1.01
C PHE A 66 -18.05 9.48 -2.03
N TYR A 67 -17.87 10.79 -1.86
CA TYR A 67 -17.04 11.57 -2.78
C TYR A 67 -15.55 11.22 -2.75
N PRO A 68 -14.91 11.05 -1.57
CA PRO A 68 -13.55 10.54 -1.48
C PRO A 68 -13.37 9.15 -2.11
N ALA A 69 -14.33 8.23 -1.94
CA ALA A 69 -14.28 6.92 -2.58
C ALA A 69 -14.36 7.00 -4.11
N LEU A 70 -15.25 7.85 -4.63
CA LEU A 70 -15.37 8.08 -6.07
C LEU A 70 -14.08 8.70 -6.65
N ALA A 71 -13.50 9.68 -5.96
CA ALA A 71 -12.22 10.28 -6.34
C ALA A 71 -11.09 9.23 -6.32
N THR A 72 -11.06 8.37 -5.29
CA THR A 72 -10.09 7.29 -5.16
C THR A 72 -10.21 6.27 -6.31
N LEU A 73 -11.43 5.84 -6.64
CA LEU A 73 -11.67 4.97 -7.81
C LEU A 73 -11.22 5.64 -9.11
N SER A 74 -11.50 6.93 -9.28
CA SER A 74 -11.07 7.69 -10.45
C SER A 74 -9.54 7.75 -10.55
N LEU A 75 -8.84 8.00 -9.45
CA LEU A 75 -7.38 7.98 -9.39
C LEU A 75 -6.82 6.58 -9.72
N GLY A 76 -7.45 5.51 -9.23
CA GLY A 76 -7.07 4.13 -9.53
C GLY A 76 -7.15 3.78 -11.01
N VAL A 77 -7.98 4.48 -11.78
CA VAL A 77 -8.07 4.34 -13.24
C VAL A 77 -7.12 5.29 -13.95
N ILE A 78 -7.12 6.57 -13.58
CA ILE A 78 -6.37 7.63 -14.28
C ILE A 78 -4.86 7.42 -14.10
N THR A 79 -4.39 7.09 -12.92
CA THR A 79 -2.95 6.96 -12.62
C THR A 79 -2.26 5.91 -13.49
N PRO A 80 -2.74 4.64 -13.60
CA PRO A 80 -2.10 3.67 -14.48
C PRO A 80 -2.18 4.04 -15.96
N LEU A 81 -3.25 4.69 -16.42
CA LEU A 81 -3.36 5.17 -17.79
C LEU A 81 -2.31 6.25 -18.09
N LEU A 82 -2.15 7.23 -17.20
CA LEU A 82 -1.12 8.26 -17.31
C LEU A 82 0.29 7.65 -17.27
N ALA A 83 0.55 6.76 -16.32
CA ALA A 83 1.85 6.09 -16.18
C ALA A 83 2.19 5.30 -17.48
N PHE A 84 1.22 4.57 -18.03
CA PHE A 84 1.38 3.87 -19.29
C PHE A 84 1.70 4.84 -20.44
N GLY A 85 0.92 5.91 -20.58
CA GLY A 85 1.11 6.91 -21.64
C GLY A 85 2.48 7.60 -21.57
N LEU A 86 2.93 7.96 -20.37
CA LEU A 86 4.24 8.56 -20.13
C LEU A 86 5.38 7.55 -20.40
N ALA A 87 5.26 6.32 -19.92
CA ALA A 87 6.23 5.26 -20.14
C ALA A 87 6.41 4.93 -21.64
N ARG A 88 5.31 4.92 -22.41
CA ARG A 88 5.32 4.68 -23.84
C ARG A 88 5.88 5.86 -24.64
N ARG A 89 5.42 7.10 -24.36
CA ARG A 89 5.74 8.27 -25.18
C ARG A 89 7.06 8.93 -24.79
N ILE A 90 7.31 9.08 -23.50
CA ILE A 90 8.52 9.73 -22.98
C ILE A 90 9.60 8.70 -22.68
N GLY A 91 9.26 7.65 -21.93
CA GLY A 91 10.17 6.57 -21.56
C GLY A 91 10.56 5.65 -22.72
N ARG A 92 9.82 5.71 -23.85
CA ARG A 92 10.03 4.86 -25.04
C ARG A 92 10.10 3.37 -24.73
N LEU A 93 9.45 2.95 -23.66
CA LEU A 93 9.39 1.54 -23.27
C LEU A 93 8.49 0.77 -24.27
N ASP A 94 8.75 -0.51 -24.45
CA ASP A 94 7.83 -1.39 -25.16
C ASP A 94 6.50 -1.53 -24.39
N SER A 95 5.47 -2.05 -25.05
CA SER A 95 4.12 -2.09 -24.52
C SER A 95 3.98 -2.91 -23.23
N LEU A 96 4.72 -4.02 -23.13
CA LEU A 96 4.64 -4.90 -21.95
C LEU A 96 5.35 -4.28 -20.73
N ASN A 97 6.54 -3.71 -20.93
CA ASN A 97 7.25 -3.01 -19.87
C ASN A 97 6.50 -1.75 -19.41
N ALA A 98 5.89 -1.00 -20.34
CA ALA A 98 5.06 0.14 -19.99
C ALA A 98 3.80 -0.28 -19.21
N ALA A 99 3.17 -1.41 -19.55
CA ALA A 99 2.03 -1.95 -18.81
C ALA A 99 2.43 -2.44 -17.42
N ALA A 100 3.59 -3.10 -17.28
CA ALA A 100 4.13 -3.50 -15.99
C ALA A 100 4.42 -2.29 -15.09
N LEU A 101 4.99 -1.22 -15.65
CA LEU A 101 5.19 0.04 -14.93
C LEU A 101 3.84 0.67 -14.51
N ALA A 102 2.85 0.67 -15.40
CA ALA A 102 1.51 1.16 -15.10
C ALA A 102 0.84 0.39 -13.96
N ALA A 103 1.05 -0.93 -13.87
CA ALA A 103 0.56 -1.75 -12.77
C ALA A 103 1.13 -1.30 -11.42
N HIS A 104 2.43 -1.02 -11.37
CA HIS A 104 3.09 -0.53 -10.16
C HIS A 104 2.58 0.85 -9.72
N TYR A 105 2.42 1.77 -10.67
CA TYR A 105 1.92 3.11 -10.37
C TYR A 105 0.40 3.18 -10.15
N GLY A 106 -0.34 2.19 -10.62
CA GLY A 106 -1.78 2.06 -10.38
C GLY A 106 -2.14 1.53 -9.00
N SER A 107 -1.18 0.86 -8.34
CA SER A 107 -1.31 0.37 -6.97
C SER A 107 -0.67 1.35 -5.98
N VAL A 108 -1.15 1.34 -4.75
CA VAL A 108 -0.63 2.17 -3.66
C VAL A 108 0.29 1.35 -2.77
N SER A 109 1.46 1.92 -2.44
CA SER A 109 2.29 1.36 -1.38
C SER A 109 1.65 1.59 -0.02
N ALA A 110 1.13 0.53 0.58
CA ALA A 110 0.54 0.55 1.91
C ALA A 110 1.52 1.09 2.97
N VAL A 111 2.80 0.74 2.84
CA VAL A 111 3.87 1.20 3.74
C VAL A 111 4.09 2.71 3.61
N THR A 112 4.20 3.23 2.38
CA THR A 112 4.39 4.66 2.14
C THR A 112 3.17 5.46 2.60
N PHE A 113 1.96 4.94 2.38
CA PHE A 113 0.73 5.54 2.86
C PHE A 113 0.71 5.66 4.40
N MET A 114 1.08 4.59 5.11
CA MET A 114 1.14 4.62 6.57
C MET A 114 2.21 5.56 7.10
N ALA A 115 3.36 5.65 6.43
CA ALA A 115 4.39 6.63 6.75
C ALA A 115 3.88 8.07 6.57
N ALA A 116 3.13 8.33 5.49
CA ALA A 116 2.51 9.62 5.24
C ALA A 116 1.45 9.98 6.29
N LEU A 117 0.58 9.03 6.69
CA LEU A 117 -0.39 9.24 7.76
C LEU A 117 0.29 9.52 9.11
N ASN A 118 1.36 8.79 9.42
CA ASN A 118 2.11 9.02 10.64
C ASN A 118 2.76 10.41 10.66
N PHE A 119 3.32 10.85 9.53
CA PHE A 119 3.82 12.20 9.37
C PHE A 119 2.71 13.26 9.53
N ALA A 120 1.56 13.07 8.89
CA ALA A 120 0.41 13.97 9.02
C ALA A 120 -0.04 14.10 10.49
N HIS A 121 -0.10 12.98 11.21
CA HIS A 121 -0.42 12.96 12.63
C HIS A 121 0.60 13.73 13.48
N GLN A 122 1.92 13.52 13.25
CA GLN A 122 2.98 14.25 13.96
C GLN A 122 2.98 15.75 13.63
N ALA A 123 2.62 16.11 12.41
CA ALA A 123 2.50 17.49 11.96
C ALA A 123 1.18 18.17 12.36
N ALA A 124 0.32 17.49 13.12
CA ALA A 124 -1.03 17.94 13.49
C ALA A 124 -1.89 18.34 12.27
N ILE A 125 -1.64 17.69 11.12
CA ILE A 125 -2.46 17.86 9.92
C ILE A 125 -3.71 17.01 10.08
N ALA A 126 -4.88 17.67 10.08
CA ALA A 126 -6.16 16.97 10.16
C ALA A 126 -6.36 16.07 8.93
N HIS A 127 -6.77 14.85 9.16
CA HIS A 127 -7.13 13.89 8.13
C HIS A 127 -8.26 12.98 8.62
N GLU A 128 -9.04 12.50 7.68
CA GLU A 128 -10.18 11.64 7.97
C GLU A 128 -9.74 10.23 8.38
N GLY A 129 -10.36 9.65 9.40
CA GLY A 129 -10.04 8.32 9.89
C GLY A 129 -10.24 7.22 8.84
N PHE A 130 -11.21 7.38 7.94
CA PHE A 130 -11.52 6.43 6.87
C PHE A 130 -10.50 6.41 5.71
N MET A 131 -9.50 7.30 5.69
CA MET A 131 -8.47 7.32 4.64
C MET A 131 -7.78 5.96 4.45
N THR A 132 -7.61 5.21 5.54
CA THR A 132 -7.02 3.87 5.49
C THR A 132 -7.93 2.87 4.76
N ALA A 133 -9.25 3.03 4.84
CA ALA A 133 -10.19 2.19 4.09
C ALA A 133 -10.14 2.49 2.58
N LEU A 134 -9.91 3.75 2.19
CA LEU A 134 -9.77 4.14 0.78
C LEU A 134 -8.56 3.51 0.10
N LEU A 135 -7.51 3.17 0.86
CA LEU A 135 -6.36 2.42 0.34
C LEU A 135 -6.80 1.05 -0.21
N ALA A 136 -7.67 0.32 0.50
CA ALA A 136 -8.20 -0.95 0.02
C ALA A 136 -9.07 -0.78 -1.24
N VAL A 137 -9.81 0.33 -1.35
CA VAL A 137 -10.60 0.66 -2.54
C VAL A 137 -9.71 0.93 -3.74
N LEU A 138 -8.56 1.57 -3.55
CA LEU A 138 -7.63 1.93 -4.62
C LEU A 138 -6.88 0.73 -5.21
N GLU A 139 -6.68 -0.33 -4.43
CA GLU A 139 -5.88 -1.49 -4.85
C GLU A 139 -6.45 -2.20 -6.09
N ILE A 140 -7.78 -2.36 -6.16
CA ILE A 140 -8.45 -3.14 -7.22
C ILE A 140 -8.41 -2.47 -8.59
N PRO A 141 -8.82 -1.19 -8.77
CA PRO A 141 -8.89 -0.56 -10.08
C PRO A 141 -7.54 -0.51 -10.79
N GLY A 142 -6.47 -0.20 -10.06
CA GLY A 142 -5.12 -0.12 -10.61
C GLY A 142 -4.66 -1.41 -11.25
N ILE A 143 -4.86 -2.54 -10.54
CA ILE A 143 -4.51 -3.87 -11.05
C ILE A 143 -5.35 -4.23 -12.27
N VAL A 144 -6.67 -4.01 -12.21
CA VAL A 144 -7.59 -4.32 -13.32
C VAL A 144 -7.20 -3.54 -14.58
N VAL A 145 -6.99 -2.23 -14.46
CA VAL A 145 -6.60 -1.38 -15.61
C VAL A 145 -5.28 -1.84 -16.22
N ALA A 146 -4.28 -2.11 -15.40
CA ALA A 146 -2.97 -2.54 -15.88
C ALA A 146 -3.02 -3.90 -16.58
N LEU A 147 -3.73 -4.88 -16.03
CA LEU A 147 -3.92 -6.18 -16.65
C LEU A 147 -4.71 -6.09 -17.96
N MET A 148 -5.71 -5.20 -18.03
CA MET A 148 -6.42 -4.95 -19.28
C MET A 148 -5.50 -4.35 -20.34
N ILE A 149 -4.69 -3.35 -20.00
CA ILE A 149 -3.71 -2.74 -20.91
C ILE A 149 -2.74 -3.83 -21.42
N ALA A 150 -2.15 -4.61 -20.53
CA ALA A 150 -1.21 -5.67 -20.88
C ALA A 150 -1.82 -6.71 -21.81
N GLY A 151 -3.03 -7.10 -21.55
CA GLY A 151 -3.71 -8.09 -22.35
C GLY A 151 -4.13 -7.58 -23.73
N PHE A 152 -4.65 -6.33 -23.85
CA PHE A 152 -4.97 -5.75 -25.15
C PHE A 152 -3.74 -5.59 -26.05
N LEU A 153 -2.57 -5.28 -25.47
CA LEU A 153 -1.34 -5.04 -26.20
C LEU A 153 -0.52 -6.31 -26.41
N GLY A 154 -0.68 -7.34 -25.57
CA GLY A 154 0.00 -8.63 -25.69
C GLY A 154 -0.52 -9.54 -26.81
N GLY A 155 -1.47 -9.07 -27.61
CA GLY A 155 -2.01 -9.82 -28.77
C GLY A 155 -2.85 -11.05 -28.40
N THR A 156 -3.18 -11.23 -27.14
CA THR A 156 -4.13 -12.27 -26.70
C THR A 156 -5.54 -11.86 -27.13
N LYS A 157 -6.03 -12.47 -28.18
CA LYS A 157 -7.31 -12.17 -28.85
C LYS A 157 -8.56 -12.26 -27.95
N THR A 158 -8.42 -12.72 -26.70
CA THR A 158 -9.58 -12.90 -25.81
C THR A 158 -9.20 -12.66 -24.36
N ILE A 159 -9.09 -11.39 -23.94
CA ILE A 159 -9.05 -11.07 -22.53
C ILE A 159 -10.48 -11.19 -22.01
N ARG A 160 -10.70 -12.16 -21.16
CA ARG A 160 -11.96 -12.27 -20.44
C ARG A 160 -11.89 -11.33 -19.23
N LEU A 161 -12.56 -10.18 -19.29
CA LEU A 161 -12.65 -9.21 -18.19
C LEU A 161 -12.96 -9.92 -16.85
N ARG A 162 -13.80 -10.96 -16.87
CA ARG A 162 -14.09 -11.79 -15.70
C ARG A 162 -12.83 -12.42 -15.10
N GLN A 163 -11.91 -12.91 -15.93
CA GLN A 163 -10.66 -13.52 -15.44
C GLN A 163 -9.73 -12.46 -14.84
N VAL A 164 -9.59 -11.31 -15.49
CA VAL A 164 -8.79 -10.19 -14.98
C VAL A 164 -9.32 -9.69 -13.63
N VAL A 165 -10.62 -9.49 -13.52
CA VAL A 165 -11.27 -9.09 -12.27
C VAL A 165 -11.09 -10.17 -11.20
N HIS A 166 -11.25 -11.45 -11.57
CA HIS A 166 -11.04 -12.56 -10.64
C HIS A 166 -9.62 -12.57 -10.08
N GLU A 167 -8.59 -12.47 -10.94
CA GLU A 167 -7.19 -12.42 -10.53
C GLU A 167 -6.89 -11.21 -9.64
N ALA A 168 -7.46 -10.03 -9.95
CA ALA A 168 -7.32 -8.85 -9.13
C ALA A 168 -7.94 -9.03 -7.73
N ILE A 169 -9.17 -9.53 -7.65
CA ILE A 169 -9.90 -9.68 -6.37
C ILE A 169 -9.32 -10.81 -5.52
N THR A 170 -8.79 -11.88 -6.14
CA THR A 170 -8.19 -13.02 -5.42
C THR A 170 -6.72 -12.79 -5.07
N GLY A 171 -6.15 -11.66 -5.48
CA GLY A 171 -4.79 -11.27 -5.12
C GLY A 171 -4.60 -11.19 -3.59
N LYS A 172 -3.43 -11.63 -3.11
CA LYS A 172 -3.10 -11.67 -1.68
C LYS A 172 -3.30 -10.33 -0.98
N SER A 173 -2.85 -9.23 -1.59
CA SER A 173 -2.99 -7.88 -1.03
C SER A 173 -4.46 -7.49 -0.87
N VAL A 174 -5.27 -7.73 -1.90
CA VAL A 174 -6.70 -7.39 -1.88
C VAL A 174 -7.44 -8.22 -0.83
N ILE A 175 -7.18 -9.52 -0.77
CA ILE A 175 -7.81 -10.41 0.25
C ILE A 175 -7.45 -9.96 1.66
N LEU A 176 -6.18 -9.63 1.93
CA LEU A 176 -5.75 -9.23 3.27
C LEU A 176 -6.29 -7.86 3.67
N LEU A 177 -6.23 -6.88 2.77
CA LEU A 177 -6.74 -5.53 3.04
C LEU A 177 -8.27 -5.54 3.21
N THR A 178 -9.01 -6.16 2.28
CA THR A 178 -10.47 -6.20 2.35
C THR A 178 -10.95 -7.11 3.48
N GLY A 179 -10.29 -8.25 3.71
CA GLY A 179 -10.58 -9.14 4.82
C GLY A 179 -10.36 -8.45 6.17
N GLY A 180 -9.22 -7.78 6.34
CA GLY A 180 -8.95 -6.96 7.53
C GLY A 180 -10.00 -5.85 7.72
N LEU A 181 -10.37 -5.15 6.65
CA LEU A 181 -11.40 -4.12 6.66
C LEU A 181 -12.77 -4.68 7.09
N MET A 182 -13.17 -5.83 6.57
CA MET A 182 -14.41 -6.49 6.96
C MET A 182 -14.39 -6.93 8.43
N VAL A 183 -13.28 -7.47 8.92
CA VAL A 183 -13.12 -7.82 10.34
C VAL A 183 -13.22 -6.55 11.20
N GLY A 184 -12.51 -5.47 10.85
CA GLY A 184 -12.56 -4.21 11.59
C GLY A 184 -13.95 -3.55 11.61
N LEU A 185 -14.72 -3.72 10.53
CA LEU A 185 -16.07 -3.17 10.40
C LEU A 185 -17.12 -3.98 11.16
N LEU A 186 -17.01 -5.31 11.15
CA LEU A 186 -18.08 -6.21 11.62
C LEU A 186 -17.83 -6.80 13.00
N ALA A 187 -16.58 -6.86 13.47
CA ALA A 187 -16.27 -7.46 14.76
C ALA A 187 -16.76 -6.58 15.92
N ASP A 188 -17.19 -7.23 16.99
CA ASP A 188 -17.58 -6.55 18.22
C ASP A 188 -16.36 -5.91 18.92
N ARG A 189 -16.62 -4.93 19.75
CA ARG A 189 -15.56 -4.17 20.46
C ARG A 189 -14.72 -5.03 21.38
N GLY A 190 -15.29 -6.07 21.99
CA GLY A 190 -14.57 -6.98 22.85
C GLY A 190 -13.55 -7.83 22.08
N GLY A 191 -13.97 -8.38 20.94
CA GLY A 191 -13.11 -9.12 20.04
C GLY A 191 -11.98 -8.25 19.45
N LEU A 192 -12.31 -7.01 19.04
CA LEU A 192 -11.28 -6.07 18.56
C LEU A 192 -10.26 -5.73 19.63
N ALA A 193 -10.70 -5.51 20.87
CA ALA A 193 -9.79 -5.24 22.00
C ALA A 193 -8.84 -6.43 22.25
N ALA A 194 -9.33 -7.67 22.16
CA ALA A 194 -8.54 -8.86 22.36
C ALA A 194 -7.37 -9.00 21.35
N ILE A 195 -7.59 -8.61 20.10
CA ILE A 195 -6.56 -8.71 19.04
C ILE A 195 -5.74 -7.43 18.85
N SER A 196 -6.10 -6.34 19.53
CA SER A 196 -5.41 -5.04 19.38
C SER A 196 -3.95 -5.09 19.79
N ASN A 197 -3.62 -5.89 20.82
CA ASN A 197 -2.24 -6.12 21.29
C ASN A 197 -1.36 -6.84 20.26
N VAL A 198 -1.96 -7.50 19.27
CA VAL A 198 -1.23 -8.19 18.20
C VAL A 198 -1.18 -7.35 16.93
N PHE A 199 -2.29 -6.71 16.52
CA PHE A 199 -2.38 -6.04 15.21
C PHE A 199 -2.30 -4.52 15.27
N VAL A 200 -2.61 -3.89 16.40
CA VAL A 200 -2.64 -2.43 16.50
C VAL A 200 -1.39 -1.90 17.21
N SER A 201 -1.11 -2.39 18.42
CA SER A 201 0.00 -1.89 19.24
C SER A 201 1.38 -2.13 18.62
N PRO A 202 1.73 -3.33 18.09
CA PRO A 202 3.07 -3.56 17.54
C PRO A 202 3.24 -3.08 16.10
N PHE A 203 2.18 -2.55 15.46
CA PHE A 203 2.18 -2.15 14.05
C PHE A 203 3.38 -1.27 13.67
N GLN A 204 3.70 -0.25 14.47
CA GLN A 204 4.80 0.67 14.18
C GLN A 204 6.17 -0.01 14.25
N GLY A 205 6.35 -0.94 15.19
CA GLY A 205 7.57 -1.74 15.29
C GLY A 205 7.75 -2.69 14.11
N VAL A 206 6.68 -3.36 13.71
CA VAL A 206 6.68 -4.25 12.52
C VAL A 206 6.95 -3.44 11.25
N LEU A 207 6.34 -2.25 11.11
CA LEU A 207 6.59 -1.34 10.00
C LEU A 207 8.05 -0.89 9.94
N ALA A 208 8.64 -0.52 11.08
CA ALA A 208 10.04 -0.11 11.15
C ALA A 208 10.98 -1.25 10.75
N PHE A 209 10.70 -2.48 11.19
CA PHE A 209 11.49 -3.65 10.80
C PHE A 209 11.34 -4.00 9.32
N PHE A 210 10.12 -3.89 8.77
CA PHE A 210 9.88 -4.03 7.34
C PHE A 210 10.66 -2.97 6.52
N LEU A 211 10.69 -1.72 6.99
CA LEU A 211 11.44 -0.65 6.33
C LEU A 211 12.96 -0.85 6.40
N LEU A 212 13.49 -1.43 7.49
CA LEU A 212 14.90 -1.82 7.57
C LEU A 212 15.24 -2.79 6.44
N GLU A 213 14.43 -3.82 6.23
CA GLU A 213 14.61 -4.77 5.13
C GLU A 213 14.52 -4.07 3.77
N MET A 214 13.53 -3.20 3.57
CA MET A 214 13.40 -2.43 2.34
C MET A 214 14.63 -1.56 2.07
N GLY A 215 15.28 -1.03 3.11
CA GLY A 215 16.56 -0.33 2.99
C GLY A 215 17.68 -1.23 2.46
N VAL A 216 17.77 -2.45 2.98
CA VAL A 216 18.75 -3.45 2.47
C VAL A 216 18.49 -3.77 1.01
N VAL A 217 17.25 -4.05 0.63
CA VAL A 217 16.85 -4.40 -0.74
C VAL A 217 17.13 -3.24 -1.70
N ALA A 218 16.80 -2.01 -1.31
CA ALA A 218 16.98 -0.82 -2.15
C ALA A 218 18.46 -0.53 -2.47
N ALA A 219 19.36 -0.77 -1.53
CA ALA A 219 20.80 -0.51 -1.70
C ALA A 219 21.59 -1.72 -2.23
N SER A 220 20.97 -2.90 -2.32
CA SER A 220 21.61 -4.12 -2.84
C SER A 220 21.52 -4.24 -4.38
N ARG A 221 20.78 -3.34 -5.02
CA ARG A 221 20.59 -3.28 -6.49
C ARG A 221 21.40 -2.14 -7.08
#